data_32060feda24f40d62c939a24ae37ac33
#
_entry.id   32060feda24f40d62c939a24ae37ac33
#
_cell.length_a   1.000
_cell.length_b   1.000
_cell.length_c   1.000
_cell.angle_alpha   90.00
_cell.angle_beta   90.00
_cell.angle_gamma   90.00
#
_symmetry.space_group_name_H-M   'P 1'
#
loop_
_entity.id
_entity.type
_entity.pdbx_description
1 polymer ?
#
loop_
_entity_poly.entity_id
_entity_poly.type
_entity_poly.pdbx_seq_one_letter_code
_entity_poly.pdbx_strand_id
1 'polypeptide(L)'
;MPLNTNFIYYLTRNMKISALQQARAAYQPKLPQALTETVKLCEGAATESVADQEAIKAMFPNTYGLPIVTFEKGGEAKEYPAINVGVILSGGQAPGGHNVIAGLFDGVKRLNPDSRLYGFLMGPGGLVDHKYIEITAELMDAYRNTGGFDIIGSGRTKLEKTE
;
A
#
# COMPACT_ATOMS: atom_id res chain seq x y z
N MET A 1 11.33 17.70 -12.38
CA MET A 1 10.22 18.64 -12.65
C MET A 1 8.94 17.96 -12.20
N PRO A 2 8.17 18.53 -11.30
CA PRO A 2 6.86 17.95 -10.97
C PRO A 2 5.99 18.01 -12.21
N LEU A 3 5.38 16.89 -12.56
CA LEU A 3 4.36 16.84 -13.61
C LEU A 3 3.26 17.85 -13.26
N ASN A 4 2.95 18.72 -14.21
CA ASN A 4 2.03 19.83 -14.03
C ASN A 4 0.66 19.29 -13.58
N THR A 5 0.27 19.55 -12.35
CA THR A 5 -1.02 19.19 -11.76
C THR A 5 -2.20 19.61 -12.64
N ASN A 6 -2.04 20.67 -13.44
CA ASN A 6 -3.01 21.13 -14.40
C ASN A 6 -3.25 20.16 -15.58
N PHE A 7 -2.26 19.33 -15.95
CA PHE A 7 -2.42 18.37 -17.02
C PHE A 7 -3.28 17.18 -16.58
N ILE A 8 -3.10 16.71 -15.37
CA ILE A 8 -3.93 15.63 -14.77
C ILE A 8 -5.36 16.15 -14.58
N TYR A 9 -5.51 17.36 -14.07
CA TYR A 9 -6.80 18.03 -13.90
C TYR A 9 -7.56 18.24 -15.21
N TYR A 10 -6.85 18.54 -16.31
CA TYR A 10 -7.44 18.71 -17.65
C TYR A 10 -7.93 17.38 -18.23
N LEU A 11 -7.20 16.28 -18.02
CA LEU A 11 -7.59 14.96 -18.50
C LEU A 11 -8.82 14.42 -17.76
N THR A 12 -8.95 14.69 -16.47
CA THR A 12 -10.09 14.19 -15.67
C THR A 12 -11.38 14.98 -15.91
N ARG A 13 -11.29 16.25 -16.28
CA ARG A 13 -12.45 17.13 -16.40
C ARG A 13 -13.26 16.95 -17.70
N ASN A 14 -12.66 16.36 -18.73
CA ASN A 14 -13.29 16.20 -20.06
C ASN A 14 -13.69 14.75 -20.40
N MET A 15 -13.41 13.78 -19.54
CA MET A 15 -13.84 12.40 -19.78
C MET A 15 -15.27 12.20 -19.29
N LYS A 16 -16.17 11.78 -20.17
CA LYS A 16 -17.50 11.29 -19.76
C LYS A 16 -17.30 10.04 -18.91
N ILE A 17 -17.59 10.15 -17.62
CA ILE A 17 -17.52 9.02 -16.69
C ILE A 17 -18.59 8.00 -17.10
N SER A 18 -18.18 6.78 -17.41
CA SER A 18 -19.11 5.70 -17.74
C SER A 18 -19.93 5.25 -16.51
N ALA A 19 -21.09 4.64 -16.76
CA ALA A 19 -21.92 4.07 -15.68
C ALA A 19 -21.13 3.05 -14.83
N LEU A 20 -20.23 2.28 -15.43
CA LEU A 20 -19.36 1.34 -14.74
C LEU A 20 -18.36 2.05 -13.82
N GLN A 21 -17.75 3.15 -14.27
CA GLN A 21 -16.86 3.95 -13.43
C GLN A 21 -17.61 4.58 -12.26
N GLN A 22 -18.83 5.07 -12.46
CA GLN A 22 -19.69 5.58 -11.38
C GLN A 22 -20.00 4.50 -10.36
N ALA A 23 -20.37 3.29 -10.80
CA ALA A 23 -20.64 2.16 -9.92
C ALA A 23 -19.40 1.73 -9.12
N ARG A 24 -18.22 1.72 -9.76
CA ARG A 24 -16.95 1.41 -9.08
C ARG A 24 -16.58 2.48 -8.04
N ALA A 25 -16.73 3.74 -8.37
CA ALA A 25 -16.44 4.84 -7.43
C ALA A 25 -17.35 4.79 -6.19
N ALA A 26 -18.59 4.35 -6.35
CA ALA A 26 -19.53 4.19 -5.24
C ALA A 26 -19.28 2.94 -4.39
N TYR A 27 -18.50 1.96 -4.87
CA TYR A 27 -18.25 0.72 -4.14
C TYR A 27 -17.38 0.98 -2.89
N GLN A 28 -17.86 0.50 -1.75
CA GLN A 28 -17.11 0.52 -0.49
C GLN A 28 -16.71 -0.91 -0.11
N PRO A 29 -15.42 -1.20 0.01
CA PRO A 29 -14.96 -2.52 0.42
C PRO A 29 -15.35 -2.80 1.87
N LYS A 30 -15.74 -4.04 2.16
CA LYS A 30 -15.90 -4.50 3.54
C LYS A 30 -14.52 -4.74 4.14
N LEU A 31 -14.14 -3.91 5.09
CA LEU A 31 -12.89 -4.11 5.82
C LEU A 31 -13.05 -5.22 6.86
N PRO A 32 -12.03 -6.05 7.08
CA PRO A 32 -11.97 -6.93 8.24
C PRO A 32 -12.09 -6.11 9.52
N GLN A 33 -12.71 -6.69 10.56
CA GLN A 33 -12.91 -6.00 11.84
C GLN A 33 -11.59 -5.50 12.43
N ALA A 34 -10.52 -6.28 12.29
CA ALA A 34 -9.17 -5.90 12.72
C ALA A 34 -8.64 -4.59 12.08
N LEU A 35 -9.22 -4.14 10.96
CA LEU A 35 -8.84 -2.88 10.33
C LEU A 35 -9.80 -1.72 10.64
N THR A 36 -10.88 -1.98 11.37
CA THR A 36 -11.89 -0.97 11.73
C THR A 36 -11.87 -0.56 13.20
N GLU A 37 -11.20 -1.33 14.03
CA GLU A 37 -11.13 -1.15 15.48
C GLU A 37 -9.68 -1.08 15.96
N THR A 38 -9.46 -0.64 17.19
CA THR A 38 -8.17 -0.79 17.85
C THR A 38 -7.93 -2.27 18.14
N VAL A 39 -6.79 -2.78 17.72
CA VAL A 39 -6.41 -4.17 17.88
C VAL A 39 -5.13 -4.29 18.69
N LYS A 40 -5.00 -5.39 19.39
CA LYS A 40 -3.76 -5.86 20.01
C LYS A 40 -3.26 -7.08 19.24
N LEU A 41 -1.96 -7.20 19.18
CA LEU A 41 -1.26 -8.35 18.61
C LEU A 41 -1.23 -9.46 19.64
N CYS A 42 -1.62 -10.67 19.26
CA CYS A 42 -1.58 -11.86 20.10
C CYS A 42 -0.72 -12.92 19.42
N GLU A 43 0.24 -13.45 20.17
CA GLU A 43 1.09 -14.55 19.74
C GLU A 43 0.42 -15.88 20.07
N GLY A 44 0.32 -16.76 19.10
CA GLY A 44 -0.19 -18.10 19.22
C GLY A 44 0.92 -19.14 19.35
N ALA A 45 0.68 -20.33 18.84
CA ALA A 45 1.66 -21.41 18.87
C ALA A 45 2.85 -21.12 17.94
N ALA A 46 4.03 -21.59 18.34
CA ALA A 46 5.19 -21.61 17.46
C ALA A 46 4.92 -22.45 16.20
N THR A 47 5.49 -22.01 15.09
CA THR A 47 5.38 -22.74 13.83
C THR A 47 6.51 -23.75 13.67
N GLU A 48 6.23 -24.83 12.95
CA GLU A 48 7.22 -25.84 12.60
C GLU A 48 7.13 -26.16 11.12
N SER A 49 8.24 -26.53 10.50
CA SER A 49 8.22 -27.04 9.14
C SER A 49 7.63 -28.45 9.09
N VAL A 50 6.97 -28.79 7.98
CA VAL A 50 6.35 -30.11 7.77
C VAL A 50 7.40 -31.22 7.65
N ALA A 51 8.59 -30.91 7.14
CA ALA A 51 9.71 -31.83 6.96
C ALA A 51 11.04 -31.12 7.20
N ASP A 52 12.11 -31.88 7.34
CA ASP A 52 13.49 -31.39 7.45
C ASP A 52 13.71 -30.33 8.54
N GLN A 53 13.00 -30.44 9.65
CA GLN A 53 12.92 -29.43 10.70
C GLN A 53 14.30 -29.00 11.21
N GLU A 54 15.18 -29.94 11.52
CA GLU A 54 16.51 -29.62 12.05
C GLU A 54 17.40 -28.91 11.01
N ALA A 55 17.33 -29.32 9.76
CA ALA A 55 18.08 -28.67 8.69
C ALA A 55 17.59 -27.25 8.44
N ILE A 56 16.26 -27.04 8.40
CA ILE A 56 15.66 -25.72 8.20
C ILE A 56 15.96 -24.81 9.40
N LYS A 57 15.86 -25.33 10.62
CA LYS A 57 16.18 -24.60 11.84
C LYS A 57 17.65 -24.16 11.87
N ALA A 58 18.56 -25.03 11.42
CA ALA A 58 19.99 -24.71 11.34
C ALA A 58 20.26 -23.62 10.30
N MET A 59 19.56 -23.64 9.15
CA MET A 59 19.72 -22.63 8.08
C MET A 59 19.05 -21.28 8.43
N PHE A 60 17.95 -21.31 9.18
CA PHE A 60 17.14 -20.13 9.48
C PHE A 60 16.90 -19.93 10.98
N PRO A 61 17.96 -19.84 11.81
CA PRO A 61 17.83 -19.85 13.28
C PRO A 61 17.02 -18.68 13.83
N ASN A 62 16.96 -17.56 13.12
CA ASN A 62 16.28 -16.35 13.56
C ASN A 62 14.81 -16.27 13.14
N THR A 63 14.36 -17.15 12.24
CA THR A 63 12.99 -17.13 11.69
C THR A 63 12.26 -18.45 11.87
N TYR A 64 12.96 -19.54 12.19
CA TYR A 64 12.33 -20.82 12.49
C TYR A 64 11.62 -20.76 13.84
N GLY A 65 10.40 -21.30 13.89
CA GLY A 65 9.64 -21.37 15.13
C GLY A 65 8.97 -20.07 15.55
N LEU A 66 8.94 -19.05 14.69
CA LEU A 66 8.19 -17.84 15.00
C LEU A 66 6.70 -18.17 15.19
N PRO A 67 6.02 -17.53 16.16
CA PRO A 67 4.64 -17.82 16.46
C PRO A 67 3.70 -17.34 15.36
N ILE A 68 2.54 -17.98 15.27
CA ILE A 68 1.42 -17.45 14.50
C ILE A 68 0.92 -16.20 15.22
N VAL A 69 0.85 -15.11 14.50
CA VAL A 69 0.38 -13.84 15.03
C VAL A 69 -1.05 -13.59 14.56
N THR A 70 -1.94 -13.25 15.51
CA THR A 70 -3.31 -12.86 15.25
C THR A 70 -3.58 -11.48 15.81
N PHE A 71 -4.63 -10.83 15.27
CA PHE A 71 -5.12 -9.56 15.78
C PHE A 71 -6.43 -9.80 16.53
N GLU A 72 -6.49 -9.37 17.78
CA GLU A 72 -7.69 -9.41 18.60
C GLU A 72 -8.17 -7.99 18.87
N LYS A 73 -9.49 -7.84 19.09
CA LYS A 73 -10.05 -6.58 19.53
C LYS A 73 -9.46 -6.17 20.87
N GLY A 74 -9.06 -4.93 20.99
CA GLY A 74 -8.53 -4.37 22.24
C GLY A 74 -7.31 -3.51 22.01
N GLY A 75 -6.78 -2.99 23.11
CA GLY A 75 -5.71 -2.01 23.10
C GLY A 75 -6.24 -0.61 23.34
N GLU A 76 -5.36 0.27 23.78
CA GLU A 76 -5.67 1.69 23.94
C GLU A 76 -5.64 2.39 22.61
N ALA A 77 -6.58 3.31 22.37
CA ALA A 77 -6.50 4.21 21.25
C ALA A 77 -5.26 5.09 21.43
N LYS A 78 -4.36 5.08 20.43
CA LYS A 78 -3.16 5.89 20.44
C LYS A 78 -3.30 7.01 19.42
N GLU A 79 -2.87 8.19 19.80
CA GLU A 79 -2.63 9.26 18.85
C GLU A 79 -1.29 9.02 18.15
N TYR A 80 -1.30 9.08 16.84
CA TYR A 80 -0.11 8.91 16.03
C TYR A 80 0.32 10.27 15.46
N PRO A 81 1.63 10.57 15.48
CA PRO A 81 2.12 11.77 14.80
C PRO A 81 1.88 11.65 13.30
N ALA A 82 1.82 12.80 12.63
CA ALA A 82 1.80 12.83 11.17
C ALA A 82 3.06 12.17 10.60
N ILE A 83 2.90 11.29 9.63
CA ILE A 83 3.99 10.58 8.96
C ILE A 83 3.94 10.76 7.45
N ASN A 84 5.10 10.66 6.82
CA ASN A 84 5.22 10.59 5.38
C ASN A 84 5.49 9.13 4.98
N VAL A 85 4.64 8.58 4.14
CA VAL A 85 4.74 7.19 3.67
C VAL A 85 5.05 7.21 2.18
N GLY A 86 6.03 6.43 1.74
CA GLY A 86 6.34 6.21 0.33
C GLY A 86 5.81 4.85 -0.14
N VAL A 87 5.23 4.80 -1.32
CA VAL A 87 4.79 3.56 -1.96
C VAL A 87 5.46 3.35 -3.31
N ILE A 88 5.93 2.13 -3.53
CA ILE A 88 6.56 1.67 -4.77
C ILE A 88 5.84 0.41 -5.22
N LEU A 89 5.45 0.36 -6.49
CA LEU A 89 4.98 -0.87 -7.12
C LEU A 89 6.14 -1.50 -7.89
N SER A 90 6.74 -2.54 -7.32
CA SER A 90 7.90 -3.22 -7.89
C SER A 90 7.48 -4.50 -8.62
N GLY A 91 8.06 -4.73 -9.80
CA GLY A 91 7.80 -5.91 -10.62
C GLY A 91 6.98 -5.63 -11.86
N GLY A 92 6.30 -6.67 -12.37
CA GLY A 92 5.34 -6.54 -13.47
C GLY A 92 4.01 -5.99 -13.00
N GLN A 93 3.21 -5.51 -13.95
CA GLN A 93 1.85 -5.07 -13.66
C GLN A 93 0.98 -6.27 -13.26
N ALA A 94 0.20 -6.05 -12.21
CA ALA A 94 -0.77 -7.01 -11.71
C ALA A 94 -2.07 -6.28 -11.33
N PRO A 95 -3.24 -6.92 -11.42
CA PRO A 95 -4.49 -6.31 -10.98
C PRO A 95 -4.43 -5.88 -9.51
N GLY A 96 -5.02 -4.73 -9.20
CA GLY A 96 -5.23 -4.29 -7.82
C GLY A 96 -4.20 -3.32 -7.25
N GLY A 97 -3.22 -2.86 -8.03
CA GLY A 97 -2.26 -1.85 -7.57
C GLY A 97 -2.93 -0.59 -7.03
N HIS A 98 -3.94 -0.07 -7.73
CA HIS A 98 -4.73 1.09 -7.27
C HIS A 98 -5.43 0.81 -5.94
N ASN A 99 -5.91 -0.41 -5.73
CA ASN A 99 -6.61 -0.79 -4.49
C ASN A 99 -5.65 -0.86 -3.30
N VAL A 100 -4.41 -1.30 -3.52
CA VAL A 100 -3.35 -1.28 -2.49
C VAL A 100 -3.03 0.16 -2.10
N ILE A 101 -2.83 1.04 -3.08
CA ILE A 101 -2.55 2.46 -2.83
C ILE A 101 -3.73 3.14 -2.11
N ALA A 102 -4.97 2.84 -2.52
CA ALA A 102 -6.17 3.36 -1.86
C ALA A 102 -6.24 2.91 -0.39
N GLY A 103 -5.97 1.64 -0.12
CA GLY A 103 -5.94 1.11 1.25
C GLY A 103 -4.87 1.76 2.11
N LEU A 104 -3.67 1.99 1.56
CA LEU A 104 -2.60 2.73 2.23
C LEU A 104 -2.99 4.17 2.50
N PHE A 105 -3.55 4.86 1.50
CA PHE A 105 -4.01 6.24 1.64
C PHE A 105 -5.05 6.38 2.76
N ASP A 106 -6.09 5.56 2.73
CA ASP A 106 -7.15 5.60 3.73
C ASP A 106 -6.63 5.24 5.14
N GLY A 107 -5.74 4.25 5.23
CA GLY A 107 -5.10 3.84 6.48
C GLY A 107 -4.25 4.95 7.08
N VAL A 108 -3.38 5.56 6.27
CA VAL A 108 -2.49 6.64 6.70
C VAL A 108 -3.27 7.87 7.14
N LYS A 109 -4.32 8.26 6.39
CA LYS A 109 -5.20 9.39 6.72
C LYS A 109 -6.07 9.13 7.95
N ARG A 110 -6.44 7.88 8.21
CA ARG A 110 -7.19 7.50 9.42
C ARG A 110 -6.32 7.59 10.67
N LEU A 111 -5.06 7.22 10.58
CA LEU A 111 -4.12 7.33 11.70
C LEU A 111 -3.85 8.79 12.06
N ASN A 112 -3.61 9.63 11.08
CA ASN A 112 -3.47 11.08 11.25
C ASN A 112 -3.77 11.79 9.93
N PRO A 113 -4.75 12.71 9.88
CA PRO A 113 -5.15 13.42 8.66
C PRO A 113 -4.02 14.24 8.01
N ASP A 114 -3.03 14.69 8.79
CA ASP A 114 -1.89 15.47 8.30
C ASP A 114 -0.79 14.61 7.68
N SER A 115 -0.88 13.28 7.83
CA SER A 115 0.03 12.34 7.19
C SER A 115 -0.07 12.41 5.66
N ARG A 116 1.03 12.11 4.98
CA ARG A 116 1.11 12.18 3.51
C ARG A 116 1.54 10.84 2.90
N LEU A 117 0.99 10.54 1.74
CA LEU A 117 1.38 9.39 0.93
C LEU A 117 2.03 9.86 -0.36
N TYR A 118 3.21 9.35 -0.65
CA TYR A 118 3.96 9.65 -1.87
C TYR A 118 4.11 8.38 -2.71
N GLY A 119 3.76 8.47 -3.99
CA GLY A 119 3.94 7.39 -4.95
C GLY A 119 5.19 7.60 -5.80
N PHE A 120 6.16 6.68 -5.75
CA PHE A 120 7.34 6.72 -6.61
C PHE A 120 7.00 6.18 -7.99
N LEU A 121 7.34 6.96 -9.02
CA LEU A 121 6.95 6.67 -10.40
C LEU A 121 7.80 5.56 -11.01
N MET A 122 7.15 4.63 -11.71
CA MET A 122 7.82 3.54 -12.44
C MET A 122 8.66 2.62 -11.55
N GLY A 123 8.18 2.38 -10.34
CA GLY A 123 8.79 1.42 -9.41
C GLY A 123 10.06 1.92 -8.73
N PRO A 124 11.03 1.02 -8.43
CA PRO A 124 12.26 1.39 -7.71
C PRO A 124 13.10 2.47 -8.41
N GLY A 125 12.99 2.58 -9.73
CA GLY A 125 13.66 3.64 -10.49
C GLY A 125 13.22 5.03 -10.06
N GLY A 126 11.96 5.21 -9.74
CA GLY A 126 11.44 6.48 -9.24
C GLY A 126 12.06 6.90 -7.91
N LEU A 127 12.38 5.94 -7.04
CA LEU A 127 13.09 6.22 -5.80
C LEU A 127 14.53 6.69 -6.08
N VAL A 128 15.24 5.99 -6.95
CA VAL A 128 16.63 6.34 -7.34
C VAL A 128 16.69 7.73 -7.99
N ASP A 129 15.74 8.00 -8.88
CA ASP A 129 15.70 9.24 -9.64
C ASP A 129 14.98 10.39 -8.92
N HIS A 130 14.51 10.18 -7.68
CA HIS A 130 13.68 11.13 -6.92
C HIS A 130 12.43 11.58 -7.68
N LYS A 131 11.83 10.68 -8.47
CA LYS A 131 10.60 10.94 -9.23
C LYS A 131 9.39 10.39 -8.47
N TYR A 132 8.62 11.26 -7.88
CA TYR A 132 7.43 10.89 -7.12
C TYR A 132 6.33 11.95 -7.25
N ILE A 133 5.12 11.56 -6.88
CA ILE A 133 3.96 12.45 -6.75
C ILE A 133 3.35 12.28 -5.36
N GLU A 134 2.74 13.32 -4.83
CA GLU A 134 1.89 13.20 -3.66
C GLU A 134 0.55 12.61 -4.08
N ILE A 135 0.12 11.57 -3.39
CA ILE A 135 -1.20 10.97 -3.58
C ILE A 135 -2.19 11.77 -2.74
N THR A 136 -2.92 12.65 -3.38
CA THR A 136 -3.98 13.43 -2.76
C THR A 136 -5.31 12.69 -2.78
N ALA A 137 -6.29 13.12 -1.99
CA ALA A 137 -7.64 12.53 -2.01
C ALA A 137 -8.26 12.62 -3.42
N GLU A 138 -8.10 13.78 -4.07
CA GLU A 138 -8.62 14.03 -5.40
C GLU A 138 -8.01 13.08 -6.45
N LEU A 139 -6.69 12.89 -6.40
CA LEU A 139 -6.01 11.94 -7.28
C LEU A 139 -6.45 10.51 -6.96
N MET A 140 -6.51 10.13 -5.69
CA MET A 140 -6.89 8.78 -5.29
C MET A 140 -8.32 8.44 -5.71
N ASP A 141 -9.26 9.37 -5.55
CA ASP A 141 -10.66 9.15 -5.90
C ASP A 141 -10.88 8.90 -7.40
N ALA A 142 -10.02 9.48 -8.25
CA ALA A 142 -10.04 9.20 -9.70
C ALA A 142 -9.67 7.73 -10.04
N TYR A 143 -8.91 7.06 -9.16
CA TYR A 143 -8.41 5.70 -9.39
C TYR A 143 -9.04 4.64 -8.48
N ARG A 144 -9.88 5.03 -7.51
CA ARG A 144 -10.52 4.07 -6.61
C ARG A 144 -11.25 2.97 -7.36
N ASN A 145 -11.06 1.74 -6.90
CA ASN A 145 -11.74 0.53 -7.39
C ASN A 145 -11.56 0.27 -8.90
N THR A 146 -10.63 0.95 -9.55
CA THR A 146 -10.36 0.73 -10.97
C THR A 146 -9.52 -0.53 -11.22
N GLY A 147 -8.83 -1.02 -10.20
CA GLY A 147 -8.06 -2.27 -10.26
C GLY A 147 -6.80 -2.22 -11.11
N GLY A 148 -6.44 -1.04 -11.61
CA GLY A 148 -5.27 -0.84 -12.45
C GLY A 148 -3.96 -0.67 -11.66
N PHE A 149 -2.96 -0.18 -12.35
CA PHE A 149 -1.58 -0.08 -11.84
C PHE A 149 -0.88 1.21 -12.26
N ASP A 150 -1.54 2.02 -13.08
CA ASP A 150 -0.95 3.12 -13.83
C ASP A 150 -0.88 4.46 -13.08
N ILE A 151 -1.49 4.57 -11.90
CA ILE A 151 -1.41 5.79 -11.09
C ILE A 151 0.04 6.22 -10.81
N ILE A 152 0.92 5.27 -10.56
CA ILE A 152 2.37 5.49 -10.39
C ILE A 152 3.21 4.58 -11.28
N GLY A 153 2.59 3.64 -11.99
CA GLY A 153 3.28 2.62 -12.78
C GLY A 153 4.08 1.64 -11.91
N SER A 154 4.82 0.77 -12.56
CA SER A 154 5.70 -0.20 -11.90
C SER A 154 7.01 -0.35 -12.66
N GLY A 155 8.02 -0.92 -12.03
CA GLY A 155 9.31 -1.16 -12.66
C GLY A 155 10.12 -2.23 -11.92
N ARG A 156 11.22 -2.67 -12.56
CA ARG A 156 12.11 -3.72 -12.06
C ARG A 156 13.54 -3.24 -11.90
N THR A 157 13.73 -1.95 -11.71
CA THR A 157 15.07 -1.39 -11.46
C THR A 157 15.66 -2.07 -10.23
N LYS A 158 16.84 -2.68 -10.39
CA LYS A 158 17.57 -3.26 -9.26
C LYS A 158 18.19 -2.13 -8.43
N LEU A 159 18.02 -2.22 -7.13
CA LEU A 159 18.71 -1.36 -6.17
C LEU A 159 19.99 -2.09 -5.77
N GLU A 160 21.03 -1.94 -6.56
CA GLU A 160 22.33 -2.52 -6.25
C GLU A 160 23.10 -1.59 -5.31
N LYS A 161 23.76 -2.16 -4.29
CA LYS A 161 24.76 -1.40 -3.53
C LYS A 161 25.88 -1.05 -4.50
N THR A 162 26.14 0.22 -4.70
CA THR A 162 27.44 0.66 -5.22
C THR A 162 28.49 0.30 -4.17
N GLU A 163 29.44 -0.54 -4.55
CA GLU A 163 30.64 -0.83 -3.74
C GLU A 163 31.44 0.45 -3.48
#